data_983c0bd72d1130989fe8fca767cb4311
#
_entry.id   983c0bd72d1130989fe8fca767cb4311
#
_cell.length_a   1.000
_cell.length_b   1.000
_cell.length_c   1.000
_cell.angle_alpha   90.00
_cell.angle_beta   90.00
_cell.angle_gamma   90.00
#
_symmetry.space_group_name_H-M   'P 1'
#
loop_
_entity.id
_entity.type
_entity.pdbx_description
1 polymer ?
#
loop_
_entity_poly.entity_id
_entity_poly.type
_entity_poly.pdbx_seq_one_letter_code
_entity_poly.pdbx_strand_id
1 'polypeptide(L)'
;MSRWQRSVSGLLCALGLWACAPAQAGVWQVQVDTTALAGTSAQLAFDLIDGGLAANNVVLSGFASTGGALVSETSVGDVTGSLAALGSVTLGDSGFFNEHLVTVTLGSSLRFVFNASSLPAEAGTFPDSFSLFMLNPATGLSAFATSDPSGALFTLGLSGAPAGPVTVFTALGNEVQLSVTAVPEPMSAGLLLLGLCALCLLAGLRHRNNPAPHRG
;
A
#
# COMPACT_ATOMS: atom_id res chain seq x y z
N MET A 1 11.57 34.96 33.38
CA MET A 1 10.84 34.60 32.14
C MET A 1 9.36 34.97 32.34
N SER A 2 8.85 35.87 31.53
CA SER A 2 7.47 36.38 31.65
C SER A 2 6.45 35.27 31.26
N ARG A 3 5.23 35.36 31.84
CA ARG A 3 4.14 34.43 31.49
C ARG A 3 3.87 34.38 29.99
N TRP A 4 4.16 35.45 29.29
CA TRP A 4 4.02 35.58 27.83
C TRP A 4 4.95 34.66 27.02
N GLN A 5 6.20 34.51 27.44
CA GLN A 5 7.17 33.63 26.75
C GLN A 5 6.80 32.13 26.86
N ARG A 6 6.09 31.74 27.94
CA ARG A 6 5.64 30.36 28.13
C ARG A 6 4.44 30.00 27.22
N SER A 7 3.56 30.96 26.96
CA SER A 7 2.40 30.78 26.09
C SER A 7 2.82 30.68 24.61
N VAL A 8 3.82 31.47 24.18
CA VAL A 8 4.31 31.47 22.80
C VAL A 8 5.07 30.16 22.48
N SER A 9 5.85 29.61 23.41
CA SER A 9 6.56 28.33 23.20
C SER A 9 5.59 27.14 23.09
N GLY A 10 4.52 27.12 23.85
CA GLY A 10 3.47 26.09 23.76
C GLY A 10 2.70 26.14 22.45
N LEU A 11 2.43 27.33 21.93
CA LEU A 11 1.73 27.52 20.67
C LEU A 11 2.57 27.14 19.45
N LEU A 12 3.88 27.41 19.48
CA LEU A 12 4.82 27.02 18.42
C LEU A 12 5.02 25.49 18.34
N CYS A 13 5.04 24.77 19.46
CA CYS A 13 5.08 23.32 19.46
C CYS A 13 3.77 22.72 18.92
N ALA A 14 2.63 23.29 19.20
CA ALA A 14 1.33 22.81 18.70
C ALA A 14 1.18 23.04 17.19
N LEU A 15 1.66 24.16 16.67
CA LEU A 15 1.63 24.48 15.23
C LEU A 15 2.62 23.62 14.41
N GLY A 16 3.76 23.23 14.97
CA GLY A 16 4.74 22.37 14.30
C GLY A 16 4.27 20.93 14.08
N LEU A 17 3.33 20.44 14.88
CA LEU A 17 2.75 19.09 14.78
C LEU A 17 1.70 18.94 13.66
N TRP A 18 1.14 20.04 13.18
CA TRP A 18 0.14 20.02 12.10
C TRP A 18 0.72 20.05 10.69
N ALA A 19 2.01 20.29 10.54
CA ALA A 19 2.65 20.46 9.23
C ALA A 19 3.20 19.16 8.61
N CYS A 20 3.22 18.06 9.35
CA CYS A 20 3.58 16.74 8.81
C CYS A 20 2.31 15.91 8.60
N ALA A 21 1.59 16.15 7.51
CA ALA A 21 0.69 15.12 6.99
C ALA A 21 1.57 13.98 6.47
N PRO A 22 1.56 12.78 7.07
CA PRO A 22 2.28 11.66 6.50
C PRO A 22 1.69 11.36 5.12
N ALA A 23 2.53 11.08 4.13
CA ALA A 23 2.09 10.39 2.94
C ALA A 23 1.49 9.05 3.42
N GLN A 24 0.18 8.87 3.28
CA GLN A 24 -0.48 7.64 3.70
C GLN A 24 -0.26 6.60 2.61
N ALA A 25 0.62 5.64 2.90
CA ALA A 25 0.69 4.40 2.17
C ALA A 25 -0.43 3.48 2.69
N GLY A 26 -1.24 2.94 1.79
CA GLY A 26 -2.19 1.90 2.17
C GLY A 26 -1.55 0.52 2.02
N VAL A 27 -1.78 -0.35 2.98
CA VAL A 27 -1.32 -1.75 2.94
C VAL A 27 -2.53 -2.66 2.83
N TRP A 28 -2.50 -3.58 1.87
CA TRP A 28 -3.58 -4.56 1.66
C TRP A 28 -3.01 -5.97 1.60
N GLN A 29 -3.72 -6.88 2.22
CA GLN A 29 -3.52 -8.30 2.08
C GLN A 29 -4.52 -8.84 1.06
N VAL A 30 -4.02 -9.58 0.08
CA VAL A 30 -4.80 -10.24 -0.95
C VAL A 30 -4.75 -11.74 -0.74
N GLN A 31 -5.90 -12.38 -0.84
CA GLN A 31 -6.04 -13.83 -0.86
C GLN A 31 -6.96 -14.21 -2.02
N VAL A 32 -6.53 -15.18 -2.83
CA VAL A 32 -7.28 -15.73 -3.95
C VAL A 32 -7.45 -17.22 -3.70
N ASP A 33 -8.68 -17.70 -3.60
CA ASP A 33 -8.98 -19.13 -3.68
C ASP A 33 -8.90 -19.55 -5.15
N THR A 34 -8.01 -20.47 -5.44
CA THR A 34 -7.74 -21.00 -6.78
C THR A 34 -7.96 -22.50 -6.86
N THR A 35 -8.70 -23.05 -5.90
CA THR A 35 -8.95 -24.52 -5.77
C THR A 35 -9.50 -25.11 -7.06
N ALA A 36 -10.44 -24.40 -7.75
CA ALA A 36 -11.01 -24.88 -9.00
C ALA A 36 -10.02 -24.94 -10.17
N LEU A 37 -8.91 -24.20 -10.09
CA LEU A 37 -7.85 -24.12 -11.11
C LEU A 37 -6.56 -24.83 -10.67
N ALA A 38 -6.57 -25.56 -9.55
CA ALA A 38 -5.38 -26.18 -9.01
C ALA A 38 -4.70 -27.11 -10.03
N GLY A 39 -3.37 -27.03 -10.14
CA GLY A 39 -2.57 -27.76 -11.10
C GLY A 39 -2.48 -27.13 -12.50
N THR A 40 -3.24 -26.08 -12.79
CA THR A 40 -3.13 -25.35 -14.06
C THR A 40 -2.05 -24.26 -13.98
N SER A 41 -1.56 -23.82 -15.15
CA SER A 41 -0.66 -22.69 -15.26
C SER A 41 -1.44 -21.42 -15.48
N ALA A 42 -1.09 -20.36 -14.75
CA ALA A 42 -1.65 -19.01 -14.94
C ALA A 42 -0.51 -17.98 -14.91
N GLN A 43 -0.78 -16.80 -15.44
CA GLN A 43 0.09 -15.64 -15.33
C GLN A 43 -0.64 -14.54 -14.60
N LEU A 44 -0.06 -14.04 -13.51
CA LEU A 44 -0.56 -12.88 -12.78
C LEU A 44 0.11 -11.64 -13.36
N ALA A 45 -0.67 -10.67 -13.83
CA ALA A 45 -0.18 -9.38 -14.26
C ALA A 45 -0.52 -8.33 -13.21
N PHE A 46 0.51 -7.71 -12.67
CA PHE A 46 0.43 -6.58 -11.75
C PHE A 46 0.78 -5.32 -12.55
N ASP A 47 -0.22 -4.48 -12.81
CA ASP A 47 -0.09 -3.31 -13.67
C ASP A 47 -0.20 -2.04 -12.85
N LEU A 48 0.79 -1.15 -12.99
CA LEU A 48 0.71 0.24 -12.54
C LEU A 48 0.73 1.15 -13.77
N ILE A 49 -0.39 1.86 -13.98
CA ILE A 49 -0.56 2.82 -15.06
C ILE A 49 -0.45 4.22 -14.47
N ASP A 50 0.50 4.99 -14.99
CA ASP A 50 0.67 6.40 -14.66
C ASP A 50 -0.45 7.23 -15.30
N GLY A 51 -1.19 7.96 -14.47
CA GLY A 51 -2.25 8.90 -14.86
C GLY A 51 -1.78 10.35 -14.93
N GLY A 52 -0.55 10.62 -14.48
CA GLY A 52 0.10 11.94 -14.52
C GLY A 52 0.89 12.27 -13.28
N LEU A 53 1.55 13.08 -12.96
CA LEU A 53 2.44 13.92 -12.17
C LEU A 53 2.74 13.52 -10.72
N ALA A 54 2.13 12.51 -10.12
CA ALA A 54 2.48 12.08 -8.76
C ALA A 54 3.40 10.86 -8.82
N ALA A 55 4.55 10.92 -8.15
CA ALA A 55 5.48 9.80 -8.09
C ALA A 55 4.97 8.70 -7.13
N ASN A 56 3.93 7.96 -7.57
CA ASN A 56 3.40 6.83 -6.84
C ASN A 56 4.22 5.56 -7.06
N ASN A 57 4.11 4.63 -6.13
CA ASN A 57 4.67 3.30 -6.29
C ASN A 57 3.80 2.25 -5.59
N VAL A 58 3.96 1.02 -6.05
CA VAL A 58 3.36 -0.16 -5.42
C VAL A 58 4.46 -1.17 -5.11
N VAL A 59 4.53 -1.61 -3.86
CA VAL A 59 5.45 -2.65 -3.42
C VAL A 59 4.68 -3.94 -3.16
N LEU A 60 4.97 -4.99 -3.91
CA LEU A 60 4.46 -6.34 -3.72
C LEU A 60 5.39 -7.13 -2.81
N SER A 61 4.85 -7.92 -1.90
CA SER A 61 5.64 -8.78 -1.00
C SER A 61 4.83 -9.96 -0.47
N GLY A 62 5.51 -10.90 0.19
CA GLY A 62 4.86 -12.02 0.86
C GLY A 62 4.09 -12.96 -0.08
N PHE A 63 4.47 -13.01 -1.35
CA PHE A 63 3.83 -13.90 -2.33
C PHE A 63 4.01 -15.37 -1.94
N ALA A 64 2.89 -16.09 -1.90
CA ALA A 64 2.89 -17.52 -1.62
C ALA A 64 1.73 -18.22 -2.35
N SER A 65 1.97 -19.45 -2.82
CA SER A 65 0.98 -20.34 -3.40
C SER A 65 0.92 -21.62 -2.58
N THR A 66 -0.27 -21.95 -2.05
CA THR A 66 -0.46 -23.19 -1.28
C THR A 66 -0.67 -24.36 -2.21
N GLY A 67 0.31 -25.27 -2.28
CA GLY A 67 0.30 -26.43 -3.18
C GLY A 67 0.59 -26.09 -4.64
N GLY A 68 1.02 -24.87 -4.92
CA GLY A 68 1.49 -24.41 -6.22
C GLY A 68 2.93 -23.93 -6.18
N ALA A 69 3.40 -23.32 -7.27
CA ALA A 69 4.77 -22.80 -7.38
C ALA A 69 4.84 -21.56 -8.28
N LEU A 70 5.72 -20.61 -7.93
CA LEU A 70 6.17 -19.58 -8.83
C LEU A 70 7.15 -20.20 -9.84
N VAL A 71 6.89 -19.99 -11.13
CA VAL A 71 7.65 -20.61 -12.22
C VAL A 71 8.64 -19.62 -12.83
N SER A 72 8.18 -18.41 -13.14
CA SER A 72 9.02 -17.35 -13.74
C SER A 72 8.43 -15.98 -13.49
N GLU A 73 9.27 -14.96 -13.64
CA GLU A 73 8.92 -13.55 -13.54
C GLU A 73 9.48 -12.79 -14.74
N THR A 74 8.74 -11.81 -15.22
CA THR A 74 9.22 -10.83 -16.21
C THR A 74 8.64 -9.46 -15.87
N SER A 75 9.34 -8.39 -16.27
CA SER A 75 8.90 -7.02 -15.97
C SER A 75 9.06 -6.11 -17.18
N VAL A 76 8.19 -5.11 -17.27
CA VAL A 76 8.22 -4.04 -18.28
C VAL A 76 8.06 -2.71 -17.55
N GLY A 77 8.74 -1.67 -18.03
CA GLY A 77 8.65 -0.33 -17.46
C GLY A 77 9.52 -0.15 -16.21
N ASP A 78 9.07 0.71 -15.29
CA ASP A 78 9.76 1.03 -14.04
C ASP A 78 9.46 -0.01 -12.96
N VAL A 79 10.09 -1.16 -13.06
CA VAL A 79 9.92 -2.26 -12.12
C VAL A 79 11.26 -2.75 -11.61
N THR A 80 11.40 -2.89 -10.30
CA THR A 80 12.62 -3.36 -9.64
C THR A 80 12.31 -4.44 -8.60
N GLY A 81 13.25 -5.37 -8.40
CA GLY A 81 13.10 -6.45 -7.44
C GLY A 81 12.71 -7.78 -8.10
N SER A 82 12.32 -8.76 -7.28
CA SER A 82 11.87 -10.10 -7.67
C SER A 82 11.16 -10.76 -6.50
N LEU A 83 10.00 -11.32 -6.71
CA LEU A 83 9.27 -12.06 -5.67
C LEU A 83 9.99 -13.35 -5.31
N ALA A 84 10.57 -14.04 -6.32
CA ALA A 84 11.30 -15.30 -6.11
C ALA A 84 12.64 -15.09 -5.41
N ALA A 85 13.45 -14.12 -5.86
CA ALA A 85 14.82 -13.94 -5.38
C ALA A 85 14.92 -13.04 -4.14
N LEU A 86 14.11 -11.96 -4.09
CA LEU A 86 14.19 -10.93 -3.07
C LEU A 86 12.96 -10.88 -2.15
N GLY A 87 11.91 -11.62 -2.50
CA GLY A 87 10.64 -11.63 -1.77
C GLY A 87 9.79 -10.37 -1.94
N SER A 88 10.25 -9.41 -2.76
CA SER A 88 9.52 -8.17 -3.04
C SER A 88 9.84 -7.60 -4.42
N VAL A 89 8.84 -6.92 -4.98
CA VAL A 89 8.92 -6.16 -6.24
C VAL A 89 8.32 -4.78 -6.01
N THR A 90 8.95 -3.77 -6.60
CA THR A 90 8.44 -2.39 -6.63
C THR A 90 8.11 -2.01 -8.06
N LEU A 91 6.87 -1.58 -8.29
CA LEU A 91 6.44 -0.92 -9.49
C LEU A 91 6.45 0.59 -9.21
N GLY A 92 7.22 1.35 -10.00
CA GLY A 92 7.21 2.82 -10.01
C GLY A 92 6.37 3.34 -11.17
N ASP A 93 6.21 4.65 -11.25
CA ASP A 93 5.39 5.33 -12.26
C ASP A 93 6.19 6.24 -13.21
N SER A 94 7.50 6.03 -13.31
CA SER A 94 8.33 6.83 -14.25
C SER A 94 8.04 6.52 -15.74
N GLY A 95 7.28 5.46 -16.03
CA GLY A 95 6.76 5.11 -17.34
C GLY A 95 5.24 5.05 -17.31
N PHE A 96 4.58 5.33 -18.46
CA PHE A 96 3.12 5.27 -18.56
C PHE A 96 2.55 3.89 -18.19
N PHE A 97 3.24 2.81 -18.54
CA PHE A 97 2.83 1.43 -18.28
C PHE A 97 3.98 0.66 -17.62
N ASN A 98 3.71 0.15 -16.43
CA ASN A 98 4.67 -0.60 -15.63
C ASN A 98 4.02 -1.91 -15.18
N GLU A 99 4.60 -3.03 -15.59
CA GLU A 99 4.00 -4.35 -15.40
C GLU A 99 5.00 -5.33 -14.79
N HIS A 100 4.53 -6.11 -13.83
CA HIS A 100 5.23 -7.29 -13.33
C HIS A 100 4.37 -8.53 -13.57
N LEU A 101 4.87 -9.41 -14.43
CA LEU A 101 4.25 -10.68 -14.79
C LEU A 101 4.84 -11.84 -13.99
N VAL A 102 4.00 -12.62 -13.34
CA VAL A 102 4.38 -13.80 -12.56
C VAL A 102 3.68 -15.03 -13.10
N THR A 103 4.43 -15.95 -13.72
CA THR A 103 3.90 -17.24 -14.13
C THR A 103 3.91 -18.19 -12.94
N VAL A 104 2.78 -18.82 -12.67
CA VAL A 104 2.58 -19.72 -11.53
C VAL A 104 1.94 -21.03 -11.96
N THR A 105 2.29 -22.13 -11.32
CA THR A 105 1.42 -23.30 -11.23
C THR A 105 0.49 -23.06 -10.05
N LEU A 106 -0.83 -23.01 -10.30
CA LEU A 106 -1.82 -22.74 -9.29
C LEU A 106 -1.97 -23.91 -8.32
N GLY A 107 -2.03 -23.60 -7.03
CA GLY A 107 -2.44 -24.54 -5.99
C GLY A 107 -3.86 -24.24 -5.53
N SER A 108 -4.19 -24.50 -4.28
CA SER A 108 -5.50 -24.21 -3.71
C SER A 108 -5.70 -22.71 -3.37
N SER A 109 -4.61 -21.96 -3.15
CA SER A 109 -4.71 -20.53 -2.90
C SER A 109 -3.44 -19.78 -3.26
N LEU A 110 -3.61 -18.48 -3.57
CA LEU A 110 -2.54 -17.49 -3.68
C LEU A 110 -2.73 -16.44 -2.60
N ARG A 111 -1.64 -15.91 -2.08
CA ARG A 111 -1.65 -14.76 -1.18
C ARG A 111 -0.47 -13.86 -1.45
N PHE A 112 -0.65 -12.57 -1.23
CA PHE A 112 0.41 -11.57 -1.23
C PHE A 112 -0.06 -10.32 -0.48
N VAL A 113 0.87 -9.44 -0.21
CA VAL A 113 0.61 -8.11 0.34
C VAL A 113 1.06 -7.08 -0.69
N PHE A 114 0.30 -6.03 -0.86
CA PHE A 114 0.79 -4.85 -1.56
C PHE A 114 0.68 -3.61 -0.68
N ASN A 115 1.66 -2.74 -0.82
CA ASN A 115 1.72 -1.43 -0.19
C ASN A 115 1.77 -0.40 -1.32
N ALA A 116 0.79 0.48 -1.38
CA ALA A 116 0.71 1.52 -2.40
C ALA A 116 0.85 2.90 -1.78
N SER A 117 1.75 3.72 -2.30
CA SER A 117 1.73 5.16 -2.03
C SER A 117 0.51 5.76 -2.72
N SER A 118 -0.03 6.83 -2.18
CA SER A 118 -1.12 7.57 -2.80
C SER A 118 -0.87 9.06 -2.59
N LEU A 119 -0.24 9.67 -3.60
CA LEU A 119 0.01 11.10 -3.65
C LEU A 119 -1.16 11.79 -4.35
N PRO A 120 -1.53 13.01 -3.95
CA PRO A 120 -2.58 13.76 -4.62
C PRO A 120 -2.25 13.97 -6.09
N ALA A 121 -3.19 13.62 -6.97
CA ALA A 121 -3.09 14.00 -8.38
C ALA A 121 -3.17 15.53 -8.51
N GLU A 122 -2.41 16.11 -9.43
CA GLU A 122 -2.55 17.53 -9.75
C GLU A 122 -3.87 17.80 -10.49
N ALA A 123 -4.36 19.01 -10.36
CA ALA A 123 -5.61 19.41 -11.03
C ALA A 123 -5.50 19.23 -12.55
N GLY A 124 -6.41 18.44 -13.12
CA GLY A 124 -6.45 18.15 -14.56
C GLY A 124 -5.70 16.88 -14.99
N THR A 125 -5.12 16.13 -14.05
CA THR A 125 -4.54 14.79 -14.31
C THR A 125 -5.49 13.69 -13.87
N PHE A 126 -5.27 12.48 -14.40
CA PHE A 126 -5.96 11.29 -13.93
C PHE A 126 -5.17 10.65 -12.76
N PRO A 127 -5.83 9.95 -11.83
CA PRO A 127 -5.12 9.18 -10.83
C PRO A 127 -4.37 8.01 -11.47
N ASP A 128 -3.25 7.63 -10.88
CA ASP A 128 -2.60 6.38 -11.23
C ASP A 128 -3.49 5.22 -10.85
N SER A 129 -3.34 4.12 -11.56
CA SER A 129 -4.19 2.93 -11.37
C SER A 129 -3.34 1.68 -11.21
N PHE A 130 -3.54 0.98 -10.10
CA PHE A 130 -2.95 -0.33 -9.86
C PHE A 130 -4.00 -1.42 -10.04
N SER A 131 -3.68 -2.46 -10.84
CA SER A 131 -4.60 -3.53 -11.19
C SER A 131 -3.94 -4.90 -11.13
N LEU A 132 -4.75 -5.93 -10.88
CA LEU A 132 -4.35 -7.33 -10.97
C LEU A 132 -5.21 -8.04 -12.01
N PHE A 133 -4.55 -8.76 -12.90
CA PHE A 133 -5.18 -9.69 -13.85
C PHE A 133 -4.67 -11.12 -13.63
N MET A 134 -5.50 -12.09 -14.00
CA MET A 134 -5.08 -13.48 -14.17
C MET A 134 -5.23 -13.86 -15.63
N LEU A 135 -4.11 -14.14 -16.27
CA LEU A 135 -4.01 -14.39 -17.70
C LEU A 135 -3.70 -15.86 -17.99
N ASN A 136 -4.16 -16.33 -19.14
CA ASN A 136 -3.70 -17.58 -19.71
C ASN A 136 -2.30 -17.39 -20.32
N PRO A 137 -1.25 -18.07 -19.85
CA PRO A 137 0.11 -17.82 -20.28
C PRO A 137 0.38 -18.18 -21.76
N ALA A 138 -0.50 -18.98 -22.39
CA ALA A 138 -0.36 -19.32 -23.80
C ALA A 138 -0.93 -18.24 -24.74
N THR A 139 -1.89 -17.45 -24.30
CA THR A 139 -2.59 -16.47 -25.15
C THR A 139 -2.37 -15.02 -24.71
N GLY A 140 -1.95 -14.80 -23.45
CA GLY A 140 -1.87 -13.47 -22.85
C GLY A 140 -3.22 -12.82 -22.59
N LEU A 141 -4.34 -13.54 -22.82
CA LEU A 141 -5.69 -13.05 -22.55
C LEU A 141 -6.14 -13.48 -21.15
N SER A 142 -7.18 -12.81 -20.63
CA SER A 142 -7.79 -13.19 -19.34
C SER A 142 -8.10 -14.69 -19.31
N ALA A 143 -7.71 -15.35 -18.21
CA ALA A 143 -7.92 -16.80 -18.03
C ALA A 143 -9.40 -17.17 -17.94
N PHE A 144 -10.23 -16.23 -17.51
CA PHE A 144 -11.69 -16.34 -17.39
C PHE A 144 -12.32 -14.95 -17.44
N ALA A 145 -13.64 -14.89 -17.63
CA ALA A 145 -14.39 -13.64 -17.61
C ALA A 145 -14.60 -13.15 -16.17
N THR A 146 -14.47 -11.85 -15.96
CA THR A 146 -14.80 -11.19 -14.67
C THR A 146 -15.96 -10.20 -14.84
N SER A 147 -16.47 -9.67 -13.75
CA SER A 147 -17.46 -8.59 -13.78
C SER A 147 -16.87 -7.25 -14.25
N ASP A 148 -15.56 -7.15 -14.38
CA ASP A 148 -14.87 -6.04 -15.03
C ASP A 148 -14.71 -6.32 -16.54
N PRO A 149 -15.11 -5.37 -17.43
CA PRO A 149 -14.94 -5.55 -18.87
C PRO A 149 -13.50 -5.72 -19.35
N SER A 150 -12.52 -5.18 -18.61
CA SER A 150 -11.09 -5.36 -18.94
C SER A 150 -10.54 -6.71 -18.47
N GLY A 151 -11.27 -7.45 -17.63
CA GLY A 151 -10.84 -8.73 -17.07
C GLY A 151 -10.01 -8.62 -15.79
N ALA A 152 -9.94 -7.43 -15.16
CA ALA A 152 -9.25 -7.28 -13.89
C ALA A 152 -9.92 -8.08 -12.76
N LEU A 153 -9.11 -8.53 -11.79
CA LEU A 153 -9.58 -9.11 -10.53
C LEU A 153 -9.80 -8.04 -9.47
N PHE A 154 -8.97 -7.02 -9.47
CA PHE A 154 -9.20 -5.79 -8.71
C PHE A 154 -8.51 -4.60 -9.37
N THR A 155 -8.98 -3.40 -9.02
CA THR A 155 -8.33 -2.13 -9.33
C THR A 155 -8.28 -1.23 -8.10
N LEU A 156 -7.24 -0.38 -8.03
CA LEU A 156 -7.06 0.65 -7.00
C LEU A 156 -6.62 1.94 -7.66
N GLY A 157 -7.39 3.01 -7.49
CA GLY A 157 -7.00 4.36 -7.89
C GLY A 157 -6.12 5.02 -6.83
N LEU A 158 -4.97 5.57 -7.24
CA LEU A 158 -4.01 6.26 -6.38
C LEU A 158 -4.20 7.78 -6.56
N SER A 159 -5.22 8.35 -5.90
CA SER A 159 -5.65 9.74 -6.11
C SER A 159 -5.45 10.65 -4.90
N GLY A 160 -4.61 10.28 -3.97
CA GLY A 160 -4.36 11.00 -2.72
C GLY A 160 -4.67 10.18 -1.48
N ALA A 161 -4.32 10.72 -0.32
CA ALA A 161 -4.52 10.02 0.94
C ALA A 161 -5.93 10.33 1.54
N PRO A 162 -6.66 9.30 2.05
CA PRO A 162 -6.30 7.89 1.94
C PRO A 162 -6.43 7.40 0.49
N ALA A 163 -5.63 6.39 0.11
CA ALA A 163 -5.82 5.73 -1.18
C ALA A 163 -7.29 5.30 -1.31
N GLY A 164 -7.82 5.37 -2.52
CA GLY A 164 -9.20 5.00 -2.80
C GLY A 164 -9.51 3.56 -2.36
N PRO A 165 -10.78 3.18 -2.28
CA PRO A 165 -11.15 1.81 -1.99
C PRO A 165 -10.65 0.91 -3.14
N VAL A 166 -10.18 -0.30 -2.77
CA VAL A 166 -9.92 -1.34 -3.77
C VAL A 166 -11.26 -1.82 -4.32
N THR A 167 -11.43 -1.72 -5.62
CA THR A 167 -12.60 -2.30 -6.31
C THR A 167 -12.28 -3.73 -6.69
N VAL A 168 -13.01 -4.69 -6.12
CA VAL A 168 -12.84 -6.13 -6.36
C VAL A 168 -13.90 -6.59 -7.36
N PHE A 169 -13.50 -7.36 -8.34
CA PHE A 169 -14.37 -7.93 -9.37
C PHE A 169 -14.52 -9.45 -9.19
N THR A 170 -15.68 -9.98 -9.52
CA THR A 170 -15.97 -11.41 -9.39
C THR A 170 -15.67 -12.15 -10.69
N ALA A 171 -15.11 -13.35 -10.60
CA ALA A 171 -15.05 -14.30 -11.72
C ALA A 171 -16.48 -14.80 -12.01
N LEU A 172 -16.91 -14.71 -13.27
CA LEU A 172 -18.31 -15.00 -13.65
C LEU A 172 -18.65 -16.49 -13.60
N GLY A 173 -17.67 -17.37 -13.76
CA GLY A 173 -17.81 -18.83 -13.63
C GLY A 173 -17.40 -19.37 -12.25
N ASN A 174 -17.10 -18.49 -11.27
CA ASN A 174 -16.59 -18.87 -9.94
C ASN A 174 -15.26 -19.65 -9.96
N GLU A 175 -14.44 -19.44 -10.98
CA GLU A 175 -13.11 -20.07 -11.11
C GLU A 175 -12.17 -19.68 -9.96
N VAL A 176 -12.32 -18.44 -9.49
CA VAL A 176 -11.56 -17.91 -8.33
C VAL A 176 -12.46 -17.08 -7.43
N GLN A 177 -12.10 -17.01 -6.14
CA GLN A 177 -12.70 -16.07 -5.19
C GLN A 177 -11.60 -15.20 -4.61
N LEU A 178 -11.72 -13.88 -4.76
CA LEU A 178 -10.76 -12.91 -4.29
C LEU A 178 -11.26 -12.19 -3.05
N SER A 179 -10.39 -12.05 -2.06
CA SER A 179 -10.57 -11.12 -0.94
C SER A 179 -9.39 -10.15 -0.84
N VAL A 180 -9.70 -8.87 -0.66
CA VAL A 180 -8.71 -7.82 -0.42
C VAL A 180 -9.08 -7.15 0.89
N THR A 181 -8.17 -7.16 1.85
CA THR A 181 -8.39 -6.61 3.19
C THR A 181 -7.32 -5.57 3.49
N ALA A 182 -7.74 -4.36 3.83
CA ALA A 182 -6.83 -3.33 4.31
C ALA A 182 -6.18 -3.78 5.63
N VAL A 183 -4.86 -3.68 5.71
CA VAL A 183 -4.11 -3.93 6.94
C VAL A 183 -4.04 -2.61 7.70
N PRO A 184 -4.63 -2.52 8.92
CA PRO A 184 -4.55 -1.31 9.70
C PRO A 184 -3.09 -0.94 9.96
N GLU A 185 -2.73 0.31 9.67
CA GLU A 185 -1.40 0.80 10.03
C GLU A 185 -1.22 0.71 11.55
N PRO A 186 -0.04 0.28 12.03
CA PRO A 186 0.26 0.38 13.44
C PRO A 186 0.02 1.83 13.87
N MET A 187 -0.67 2.05 14.99
CA MET A 187 -0.96 3.40 15.51
C MET A 187 0.32 4.12 15.99
N SER A 188 1.35 4.11 15.18
CA SER A 188 2.68 4.71 15.45
C SER A 188 2.55 6.21 15.77
N ALA A 189 1.65 6.92 15.08
CA ALA A 189 1.35 8.31 15.37
C ALA A 189 0.67 8.49 16.73
N GLY A 190 -0.22 7.58 17.10
CA GLY A 190 -0.87 7.57 18.41
C GLY A 190 0.11 7.27 19.55
N LEU A 191 1.01 6.31 19.33
CA LEU A 191 2.09 5.98 20.29
C LEU A 191 3.09 7.12 20.44
N LEU A 192 3.46 7.80 19.33
CA LEU A 192 4.31 8.98 19.36
C LEU A 192 3.65 10.13 20.12
N LEU A 193 2.36 10.36 19.88
CA LEU A 193 1.58 11.39 20.59
C LEU A 193 1.46 11.09 22.09
N LEU A 194 1.18 9.84 22.44
CA LEU A 194 1.18 9.37 23.83
C LEU A 194 2.54 9.54 24.50
N GLY A 195 3.63 9.22 23.81
CA GLY A 195 5.00 9.41 24.28
C GLY A 195 5.34 10.87 24.50
N LEU A 196 4.96 11.77 23.59
CA LEU A 196 5.14 13.21 23.71
C LEU A 196 4.29 13.80 24.88
N CYS A 197 3.05 13.35 25.03
CA CYS A 197 2.21 13.76 26.16
C CYS A 197 2.82 13.31 27.50
N ALA A 198 3.34 12.09 27.59
CA ALA A 198 4.01 11.60 28.78
C ALA A 198 5.28 12.41 29.12
N LEU A 199 6.09 12.75 28.11
CA LEU A 199 7.27 13.60 28.29
C LEU A 199 6.91 15.02 28.74
N CYS A 200 5.86 15.61 28.20
CA CYS A 200 5.36 16.92 28.63
C CYS A 200 4.87 16.91 30.07
N LEU A 201 4.16 15.88 30.49
CA LEU A 201 3.70 15.67 31.87
C LEU A 201 4.88 15.53 32.85
N LEU A 202 5.87 14.70 32.50
CA LEU A 202 7.09 14.53 33.31
C LEU A 202 7.90 15.82 33.42
N ALA A 203 8.04 16.58 32.36
CA ALA A 203 8.72 17.88 32.36
C ALA A 203 7.97 18.89 33.24
N GLY A 204 6.63 18.89 33.19
CA GLY A 204 5.79 19.75 34.05
C GLY A 204 5.90 19.41 35.54
N LEU A 205 5.97 18.11 35.88
CA LEU A 205 6.16 17.66 37.27
C LEU A 205 7.56 18.00 37.81
N ARG A 206 8.63 17.85 37.04
CA ARG A 206 9.97 18.27 37.42
C ARG A 206 10.08 19.77 37.69
N HIS A 207 9.36 20.57 36.94
CA HIS A 207 9.39 22.04 37.14
C HIS A 207 8.63 22.49 38.39
N ARG A 208 7.64 21.73 38.87
CA ARG A 208 6.91 22.00 40.11
C ARG A 208 7.71 21.65 41.36
N ASN A 209 8.60 20.68 41.27
CA ASN A 209 9.38 20.18 42.43
C ASN A 209 10.72 20.88 42.62
N ASN A 210 11.04 21.90 41.85
CA ASN A 210 12.25 22.72 42.01
C ASN A 210 11.86 24.12 42.55
N PRO A 211 11.70 24.28 43.88
CA PRO A 211 11.36 25.59 44.46
C PRO A 211 12.51 26.56 44.20
N ALA A 212 12.17 27.79 43.80
CA ALA A 212 13.15 28.84 43.58
C ALA A 212 14.02 29.04 44.85
N PRO A 213 15.33 29.23 44.68
CA PRO A 213 16.20 29.53 45.85
C PRO A 213 15.71 30.81 46.52
N HIS A 214 15.43 30.68 47.83
CA HIS A 214 15.17 31.82 48.66
C HIS A 214 16.35 32.79 48.58
N ARG A 215 16.14 33.94 47.97
CA ARG A 215 17.08 35.06 48.08
C ARG A 215 16.91 35.65 49.49
N GLY A 216 17.86 35.38 50.37
CA GLY A 216 18.10 36.09 51.60
C GLY A 216 18.78 37.45 51.34
#